data_17a4663b2ee8b1192a9b2a39c9dd242b
#
_entry.id   17a4663b2ee8b1192a9b2a39c9dd242b
#
_cell.length_a   1.000
_cell.length_b   1.000
_cell.length_c   1.000
_cell.angle_alpha   90.00
_cell.angle_beta   90.00
_cell.angle_gamma   90.00
#
_symmetry.space_group_name_H-M   'P 1'
#
loop_
_entity.id
_entity.type
_entity.pdbx_description
1 polymer ?
#
loop_
_entity_poly.entity_id
_entity_poly.type
_entity_poly.pdbx_seq_one_letter_code
_entity_poly.pdbx_strand_id
1 'polypeptide(L)' 'MHTSDLVVIAEYTSYTEAQMAKSVVASAGIYAEVRNQHMSTAYAVAIPAQLLVPYDDAEQACILLGLRQ' A
#
# COMPACT_ATOMS: atom_id res chain seq x y z
N MET A 1 -2.35 23.44 4.70
CA MET A 1 -2.19 22.29 4.13
C MET A 1 -2.92 21.24 4.86
N HIS A 2 -3.39 20.38 4.22
CA HIS A 2 -4.06 19.39 4.92
C HIS A 2 -3.53 18.07 4.52
N THR A 3 -3.69 17.11 5.33
CA THR A 3 -3.16 15.85 5.07
C THR A 3 -4.29 14.92 4.86
N SER A 4 -4.23 14.16 3.84
CA SER A 4 -5.23 13.15 3.62
C SER A 4 -4.91 11.97 4.47
N ASP A 5 -5.93 11.31 4.92
CA ASP A 5 -5.73 10.06 5.63
C ASP A 5 -5.18 9.04 4.66
N LEU A 6 -4.34 8.18 5.17
CA LEU A 6 -3.82 7.09 4.37
C LEU A 6 -4.85 5.99 4.31
N VAL A 7 -5.02 5.43 3.15
CA VAL A 7 -5.95 4.33 2.96
C VAL A 7 -5.23 3.17 2.31
N VAL A 8 -5.66 1.97 2.61
CA VAL A 8 -5.07 0.78 2.05
C VAL A 8 -5.65 0.58 0.66
N ILE A 9 -4.79 0.55 -0.35
CA ILE A 9 -5.27 0.33 -1.70
C ILE A 9 -4.90 -1.05 -2.23
N ALA A 10 -4.01 -1.75 -1.56
CA ALA A 10 -3.63 -3.07 -2.04
C ALA A 10 -2.98 -3.83 -0.93
N GLU A 11 -3.04 -5.15 -1.03
CA GLU A 11 -2.37 -6.02 -0.08
C GLU A 11 -1.58 -7.02 -0.87
N TYR A 12 -0.40 -7.34 -0.37
CA TYR A 12 0.50 -8.26 -1.04
C TYR A 12 0.94 -9.31 -0.03
N THR A 13 1.10 -10.53 -0.49
CA THR A 13 1.56 -11.59 0.39
C THR A 13 3.06 -11.49 0.64
N SER A 14 3.75 -10.72 -0.17
CA SER A 14 5.18 -10.58 -0.04
C SER A 14 5.51 -9.11 0.24
N TYR A 15 6.35 -8.90 1.25
CA TYR A 15 6.77 -7.55 1.55
C TYR A 15 7.53 -6.96 0.36
N THR A 16 8.29 -7.81 -0.32
CA THR A 16 9.04 -7.35 -1.48
C THR A 16 8.12 -6.85 -2.57
N GLU A 17 7.01 -7.54 -2.81
CA GLU A 17 6.05 -7.09 -3.80
C GLU A 17 5.44 -5.76 -3.40
N ALA A 18 5.16 -5.61 -2.12
CA ALA A 18 4.60 -4.35 -1.64
C ALA A 18 5.58 -3.22 -1.85
N GLN A 19 6.86 -3.47 -1.62
CA GLN A 19 7.86 -2.45 -1.82
C GLN A 19 7.99 -2.07 -3.28
N MET A 20 7.86 -3.04 -4.16
CA MET A 20 7.92 -2.75 -5.58
C MET A 20 6.74 -1.89 -6.00
N ALA A 21 5.56 -2.20 -5.48
CA ALA A 21 4.40 -1.40 -5.78
C ALA A 21 4.57 0.01 -5.24
N LYS A 22 5.14 0.12 -4.05
CA LYS A 22 5.40 1.43 -3.48
C LYS A 22 6.32 2.24 -4.39
N SER A 23 7.33 1.59 -4.94
CA SER A 23 8.26 2.30 -5.82
C SER A 23 7.56 2.85 -7.05
N VAL A 24 6.65 2.08 -7.60
CA VAL A 24 5.91 2.53 -8.78
C VAL A 24 5.11 3.78 -8.43
N VAL A 25 4.41 3.73 -7.32
CA VAL A 25 3.57 4.85 -6.91
C VAL A 25 4.44 6.05 -6.57
N ALA A 26 5.54 5.82 -5.87
CA ALA A 26 6.41 6.90 -5.46
C ALA A 26 7.05 7.57 -6.66
N SER A 27 7.31 6.83 -7.71
CA SER A 27 7.94 7.42 -8.88
C SER A 27 7.02 8.41 -9.56
N ALA A 28 5.75 8.36 -9.26
CA ALA A 28 4.80 9.32 -9.80
C ALA A 28 4.58 10.50 -8.85
N GLY A 29 5.35 10.57 -7.79
CA GLY A 29 5.24 11.68 -6.86
C GLY A 29 4.18 11.50 -5.80
N ILE A 30 3.66 10.31 -5.64
CA ILE A 30 2.63 10.05 -4.66
C ILE A 30 3.27 9.42 -3.42
N TYR A 31 2.93 9.96 -2.27
CA TYR A 31 3.44 9.37 -1.03
C TYR A 31 2.85 7.98 -0.88
N ALA A 32 3.66 7.04 -0.44
CA ALA A 32 3.19 5.69 -0.23
C ALA A 32 3.87 5.11 0.99
N GLU A 33 3.17 4.24 1.67
CA GLU A 33 3.68 3.62 2.87
C GLU A 33 3.31 2.15 2.83
N VAL A 34 4.24 1.29 3.24
CA VAL A 34 3.96 -0.13 3.34
C VAL A 34 3.86 -0.48 4.81
N ARG A 35 2.77 -1.11 5.20
CA ARG A 35 2.59 -1.55 6.55
C ARG A 35 2.49 -3.04 6.59
N ASN A 36 3.24 -3.64 7.49
CA ASN A 36 3.25 -5.05 7.65
C ASN A 36 2.61 -5.35 8.97
N GLN A 37 1.44 -5.87 8.96
CA GLN A 37 0.78 -6.15 10.20
C GLN A 37 1.51 -7.24 10.90
N HIS A 38 2.02 -6.93 12.04
CA HIS A 38 2.80 -7.87 12.77
C HIS A 38 1.94 -8.51 13.79
N MET A 39 1.72 -9.74 13.67
CA MET A 39 0.94 -10.39 14.67
C MET A 39 1.80 -11.27 15.44
N SER A 40 1.71 -11.18 16.70
CA SER A 40 2.52 -12.02 17.52
C SER A 40 1.71 -13.13 18.08
N THR A 41 0.76 -13.59 17.39
CA THR A 41 -0.02 -14.65 17.92
C THR A 41 0.43 -15.95 17.33
N ALA A 42 -0.02 -17.01 17.90
CA ALA A 42 0.33 -18.30 17.43
C ALA A 42 -0.33 -18.59 16.11
N TYR A 43 -1.29 -17.83 15.75
CA TYR A 43 -1.92 -18.07 14.50
C TYR A 43 -1.34 -17.26 13.41
N ALA A 44 -0.16 -16.86 13.55
CA ALA A 44 0.43 -16.00 12.58
C ALA A 44 0.35 -16.63 11.24
N VAL A 45 -0.70 -16.43 10.58
CA VAL A 45 -0.75 -16.80 9.21
C VAL A 45 -0.09 -15.72 8.47
N ALA A 46 0.09 -15.90 7.23
CA ALA A 46 0.72 -14.92 6.38
C ALA A 46 -0.07 -13.65 6.48
N ILE A 47 0.54 -12.64 7.01
CA ILE A 47 -0.11 -11.35 7.14
C ILE A 47 0.28 -10.52 5.96
N PRO A 48 -0.66 -10.04 5.19
CA PRO A 48 -0.29 -9.30 3.99
C PRO A 48 0.38 -7.98 4.34
N ALA A 49 1.25 -7.58 3.48
CA ALA A 49 1.81 -6.25 3.55
C ALA A 49 0.84 -5.33 2.86
N GLN A 50 0.50 -4.24 3.50
CA GLN A 50 -0.49 -3.33 2.98
C GLN A 50 0.19 -2.10 2.39
N LEU A 51 -0.31 -1.68 1.25
CA LEU A 51 0.19 -0.47 0.62
C LEU A 51 -0.84 0.62 0.85
N LEU A 52 -0.38 1.72 1.45
CA LEU A 52 -1.26 2.82 1.77
C LEU A 52 -0.82 4.07 1.04
N VAL A 53 -1.78 4.83 0.60
CA VAL A 53 -1.53 6.14 -0.01
C VAL A 53 -2.57 7.10 0.52
N PRO A 54 -2.34 8.41 0.39
CA PRO A 54 -3.35 9.37 0.82
C PRO A 54 -4.63 9.16 0.05
N TYR A 55 -5.72 9.35 0.73
CA TYR A 55 -7.03 9.14 0.13
C TYR A 55 -7.17 9.91 -1.18
N ASP A 56 -6.67 11.13 -1.22
CA ASP A 56 -6.81 11.95 -2.42
C ASP A 56 -6.04 11.38 -3.60
N ASP A 57 -5.07 10.54 -3.36
CA ASP A 57 -4.27 9.97 -4.43
C ASP A 57 -4.63 8.52 -4.69
N ALA A 58 -5.62 8.00 -4.01
CA ALA A 58 -5.90 6.56 -4.08
C ALA A 58 -6.27 6.12 -5.48
N GLU A 59 -7.10 6.89 -6.15
CA GLU A 59 -7.52 6.51 -7.47
C GLU A 59 -6.36 6.50 -8.45
N GLN A 60 -5.55 7.54 -8.38
CA GLN A 60 -4.39 7.63 -9.26
C GLN A 60 -3.42 6.50 -8.99
N ALA A 61 -3.20 6.19 -7.73
CA ALA A 61 -2.28 5.11 -7.39
C ALA A 61 -2.80 3.78 -7.89
N CYS A 62 -4.09 3.55 -7.78
CA CYS A 62 -4.66 2.30 -8.28
C CYS A 62 -4.49 2.19 -9.78
N ILE A 63 -4.66 3.29 -10.48
CA ILE A 63 -4.48 3.27 -11.91
C ILE A 63 -3.04 2.94 -12.26
N LEU A 64 -2.11 3.54 -11.54
CA LEU A 64 -0.70 3.31 -11.81
C LEU A 64 -0.32 1.85 -11.60
N LEU A 65 -0.96 1.21 -10.66
CA LEU A 65 -0.65 -0.17 -10.37
C LEU A 65 -1.50 -1.15 -11.15
N GLY A 66 -2.43 -0.64 -11.95
CA GLY A 66 -3.28 -1.52 -12.69
C GLY A 66 -4.35 -2.19 -11.85
N LEU A 67 -4.68 -1.58 -10.72
CA LEU A 67 -5.63 -2.19 -9.82
C LEU A 67 -7.01 -1.61 -10.02
N ARG A 68 -7.49 -1.60 -11.21
CA ARG A 68 -8.78 -1.00 -11.36
C ARG A 68 -9.84 -2.04 -11.40
N GLN A 69 -11.00 -1.66 -11.12
CA GLN A 69 -12.08 -2.58 -11.05
C GLN A 69 -12.78 -2.67 -12.33
#